data_71178b4d487303b6662b01bbcbfc8597
#
_entry.id   71178b4d487303b6662b01bbcbfc8597
#
_cell.length_a   1.000
_cell.length_b   1.000
_cell.length_c   1.000
_cell.angle_alpha   90.00
_cell.angle_beta   90.00
_cell.angle_gamma   90.00
#
_symmetry.space_group_name_H-M   'P 1'
#
loop_
_entity.id
_entity.type
_entity.pdbx_description
1 polymer ?
#
loop_
_entity_poly.entity_id
_entity_poly.type
_entity_poly.pdbx_seq_one_letter_code
_entity_poly.pdbx_strand_id
1 'polypeptide(L)'
;NPLPDQLILDFAAKVEKLAIIEELDPILENHCKELGLTVTGKDALPMEGEFSQNLIAEKLGIEVPAHKELGEALPGRPPVMCAGCPHRGLFFTLSKNKCTVLGDIGCYTLGAVAPLSVVDTTICMGASISSLHGMEKAKGKEYIKNWVAVIGDSTFLHTGVNSLMNMMYNRATGTVM
;
A
#
# COMPACT_ATOMS: atom_id res chain seq x y z
N ASN A 1 2.34 -14.63 -10.33
CA ASN A 1 1.64 -15.86 -10.71
C ASN A 1 1.24 -15.76 -12.16
N PRO A 2 1.41 -16.84 -12.95
CA PRO A 2 0.89 -16.87 -14.31
C PRO A 2 -0.64 -16.74 -14.27
N LEU A 3 -1.20 -15.99 -15.20
CA LEU A 3 -2.64 -15.88 -15.35
C LEU A 3 -3.19 -17.19 -15.93
N PRO A 4 -4.42 -17.59 -15.61
CA PRO A 4 -4.99 -18.87 -16.03
C PRO A 4 -5.54 -18.78 -17.47
N ASP A 5 -4.69 -18.94 -18.47
CA ASP A 5 -5.01 -18.78 -19.89
C ASP A 5 -6.24 -19.56 -20.32
N GLN A 6 -6.29 -20.86 -19.97
CA GLN A 6 -7.41 -21.71 -20.39
C GLN A 6 -8.75 -21.22 -19.80
N LEU A 7 -8.75 -20.80 -18.54
CA LEU A 7 -9.96 -20.27 -17.90
C LEU A 7 -10.46 -18.98 -18.59
N ILE A 8 -9.52 -18.10 -18.96
CA ILE A 8 -9.82 -16.86 -19.69
C ILE A 8 -10.40 -17.17 -21.07
N LEU A 9 -9.78 -18.08 -21.81
CA LEU A 9 -10.25 -18.50 -23.14
C LEU A 9 -11.62 -19.18 -23.07
N ASP A 10 -11.83 -20.09 -22.10
CA ASP A 10 -13.10 -20.79 -21.89
C ASP A 10 -14.23 -19.82 -21.49
N PHE A 11 -13.92 -18.77 -20.75
CA PHE A 11 -14.89 -17.72 -20.42
C PHE A 11 -15.19 -16.87 -21.64
N ALA A 12 -14.16 -16.39 -22.34
CA ALA A 12 -14.31 -15.55 -23.53
C ALA A 12 -15.16 -16.23 -24.60
N ALA A 13 -15.03 -17.56 -24.78
CA ALA A 13 -15.83 -18.33 -25.73
C ALA A 13 -17.34 -18.37 -25.42
N LYS A 14 -17.75 -17.98 -24.20
CA LYS A 14 -19.15 -18.00 -23.75
C LYS A 14 -19.85 -16.66 -23.81
N VAL A 15 -19.15 -15.61 -24.15
CA VAL A 15 -19.65 -14.24 -24.13
C VAL A 15 -19.43 -13.56 -25.48
N GLU A 16 -20.32 -12.63 -25.86
CA GLU A 16 -20.17 -11.88 -27.11
C GLU A 16 -19.24 -10.67 -26.95
N LYS A 17 -19.15 -10.13 -25.74
CA LYS A 17 -18.30 -8.98 -25.40
C LYS A 17 -17.56 -9.25 -24.11
N LEU A 18 -16.27 -8.95 -24.11
CA LEU A 18 -15.40 -9.11 -22.95
C LEU A 18 -14.89 -7.73 -22.51
N ALA A 19 -15.16 -7.36 -21.28
CA ALA A 19 -14.65 -6.15 -20.67
C ALA A 19 -13.67 -6.50 -19.55
N ILE A 20 -12.53 -5.81 -19.52
CA ILE A 20 -11.54 -5.92 -18.47
C ILE A 20 -11.64 -4.67 -17.59
N ILE A 21 -11.94 -4.88 -16.31
CA ILE A 21 -12.07 -3.82 -15.32
C ILE A 21 -10.92 -3.97 -14.33
N GLU A 22 -9.90 -3.17 -14.53
CA GLU A 22 -8.71 -3.12 -13.66
C GLU A 22 -8.25 -1.67 -13.47
N GLU A 23 -7.80 -1.36 -12.27
CA GLU A 23 -7.20 -0.06 -11.94
C GLU A 23 -5.74 -0.02 -12.38
N LEU A 24 -5.22 1.19 -12.61
CA LEU A 24 -3.83 1.44 -13.00
C LEU A 24 -3.45 0.72 -14.30
N ASP A 25 -2.30 0.04 -14.32
CA ASP A 25 -1.71 -0.56 -15.52
C ASP A 25 -2.56 -1.71 -16.09
N PRO A 26 -2.64 -1.81 -17.44
CA PRO A 26 -3.48 -2.80 -18.14
C PRO A 26 -2.82 -4.20 -18.18
N ILE A 27 -2.64 -4.84 -17.03
CA ILE A 27 -1.97 -6.15 -16.93
C ILE A 27 -2.86 -7.27 -17.48
N LEU A 28 -4.11 -7.32 -17.03
CA LEU A 28 -5.08 -8.34 -17.49
C LEU A 28 -5.49 -8.08 -18.94
N GLU A 29 -5.69 -6.82 -19.30
CA GLU A 29 -6.05 -6.42 -20.66
C GLU A 29 -4.97 -6.83 -21.67
N ASN A 30 -3.70 -6.51 -21.37
CA ASN A 30 -2.58 -6.87 -22.24
C ASN A 30 -2.45 -8.39 -22.38
N HIS A 31 -2.58 -9.14 -21.29
CA HIS A 31 -2.56 -10.57 -21.31
C HIS A 31 -3.69 -11.18 -22.17
N CYS A 32 -4.90 -10.67 -22.05
CA CYS A 32 -6.02 -11.08 -22.90
C CYS A 32 -5.77 -10.78 -24.38
N LYS A 33 -5.17 -9.63 -24.69
CA LYS A 33 -4.77 -9.27 -26.07
C LYS A 33 -3.67 -10.18 -26.61
N GLU A 34 -2.70 -10.58 -25.78
CA GLU A 34 -1.66 -11.55 -26.12
C GLU A 34 -2.25 -12.94 -26.45
N LEU A 35 -3.34 -13.33 -25.76
CA LEU A 35 -4.11 -14.53 -26.09
C LEU A 35 -4.98 -14.41 -27.36
N GLY A 36 -4.93 -13.25 -28.04
CA GLY A 36 -5.70 -13.01 -29.27
C GLY A 36 -7.15 -12.59 -29.04
N LEU A 37 -7.53 -12.23 -27.81
CA LEU A 37 -8.89 -11.82 -27.47
C LEU A 37 -9.11 -10.33 -27.76
N THR A 38 -10.31 -10.01 -28.24
CA THR A 38 -10.78 -8.62 -28.36
C THR A 38 -11.48 -8.23 -27.05
N VAL A 39 -10.96 -7.21 -26.39
CA VAL A 39 -11.46 -6.77 -25.09
C VAL A 39 -11.67 -5.27 -25.06
N THR A 40 -12.64 -4.80 -24.28
CA THR A 40 -12.79 -3.41 -23.88
C THR A 40 -12.09 -3.22 -22.54
N GLY A 41 -11.18 -2.29 -22.44
CA GLY A 41 -10.40 -2.04 -21.21
C GLY A 41 -10.07 -0.56 -21.07
N LYS A 42 -8.79 -0.20 -21.14
CA LYS A 42 -8.32 1.18 -20.96
C LYS A 42 -8.68 2.13 -22.10
N ASP A 43 -9.17 1.64 -23.20
CA ASP A 43 -9.82 2.45 -24.23
C ASP A 43 -11.13 3.10 -23.74
N ALA A 44 -11.83 2.48 -22.79
CA ALA A 44 -13.04 3.01 -22.17
C ALA A 44 -12.83 3.47 -20.72
N LEU A 45 -11.93 2.81 -19.97
CA LEU A 45 -11.70 3.04 -18.55
C LEU A 45 -10.42 3.87 -18.32
N PRO A 46 -10.41 4.82 -17.36
CA PRO A 46 -9.24 5.65 -17.10
C PRO A 46 -8.04 4.86 -16.58
N MET A 47 -6.84 5.37 -16.82
CA MET A 47 -5.59 4.82 -16.28
C MET A 47 -5.38 5.20 -14.81
N GLU A 48 -5.98 6.29 -14.35
CA GLU A 48 -5.74 6.89 -13.04
C GLU A 48 -7.03 6.99 -12.23
N GLY A 49 -6.89 7.01 -10.91
CA GLY A 49 -7.99 7.17 -9.96
C GLY A 49 -8.65 5.85 -9.54
N GLU A 50 -9.51 5.97 -8.55
CA GLU A 50 -10.27 4.84 -8.02
C GLU A 50 -11.51 4.55 -8.90
N PHE A 51 -11.81 3.27 -9.06
CA PHE A 51 -12.99 2.83 -9.80
C PHE A 51 -14.18 2.66 -8.87
N SER A 52 -15.08 3.63 -8.88
CA SER A 52 -16.40 3.45 -8.28
C SER A 52 -17.34 2.69 -9.22
N GLN A 53 -18.36 2.06 -8.66
CA GLN A 53 -19.40 1.40 -9.47
C GLN A 53 -20.07 2.37 -10.46
N ASN A 54 -20.22 3.64 -10.09
CA ASN A 54 -20.83 4.65 -10.95
C ASN A 54 -19.93 5.03 -12.12
N LEU A 55 -18.63 5.20 -11.87
CA LEU A 55 -17.66 5.46 -12.93
C LEU A 55 -17.64 4.30 -13.94
N ILE A 56 -17.60 3.07 -13.44
CA ILE A 56 -17.59 1.88 -14.31
C ILE A 56 -18.90 1.82 -15.13
N ALA A 57 -20.03 2.02 -14.48
CA ALA A 57 -21.33 2.00 -15.17
C ALA A 57 -21.42 3.09 -16.25
N GLU A 58 -21.03 4.32 -15.93
CA GLU A 58 -20.97 5.44 -16.88
C GLU A 58 -20.11 5.10 -18.10
N LYS A 59 -18.90 4.58 -17.84
CA LYS A 59 -17.92 4.25 -18.91
C LYS A 59 -18.36 3.08 -19.77
N LEU A 60 -19.14 2.17 -19.23
CA LEU A 60 -19.71 1.03 -19.97
C LEU A 60 -21.10 1.32 -20.54
N GLY A 61 -21.61 2.54 -20.41
CA GLY A 61 -22.92 2.94 -20.92
C GLY A 61 -24.11 2.29 -20.19
N ILE A 62 -23.92 1.92 -18.92
CA ILE A 62 -24.96 1.37 -18.05
C ILE A 62 -25.62 2.53 -17.31
N GLU A 63 -26.94 2.56 -17.31
CA GLU A 63 -27.71 3.60 -16.61
C GLU A 63 -27.43 3.55 -15.10
N VAL A 64 -27.06 4.70 -14.54
CA VAL A 64 -26.79 4.86 -13.10
C VAL A 64 -27.97 5.59 -12.48
N PRO A 65 -28.54 5.09 -11.35
CA PRO A 65 -29.56 5.82 -10.63
C PRO A 65 -29.06 7.21 -10.20
N ALA A 66 -29.91 8.22 -10.36
CA ALA A 66 -29.57 9.58 -9.97
C ALA A 66 -29.16 9.65 -8.48
N HIS A 67 -27.98 10.22 -8.20
CA HIS A 67 -27.57 10.46 -6.83
C HIS A 67 -28.34 11.63 -6.22
N LYS A 68 -28.77 11.43 -4.99
CA LYS A 68 -29.25 12.52 -4.17
C LYS A 68 -28.02 13.26 -3.61
N GLU A 69 -27.74 14.44 -4.14
CA GLU A 69 -26.69 15.29 -3.58
C GLU A 69 -27.09 15.71 -2.16
N LEU A 70 -26.17 15.54 -1.23
CA LEU A 70 -26.29 16.15 0.09
C LEU A 70 -25.93 17.62 -0.07
N GLY A 71 -26.84 18.51 0.32
CA GLY A 71 -26.64 19.98 0.18
C GLY A 71 -25.51 20.57 1.03
N GLU A 72 -24.77 19.76 1.77
CA GLU A 72 -23.67 20.14 2.63
C GLU A 72 -22.45 19.26 2.36
N ALA A 73 -21.25 19.87 2.38
CA ALA A 73 -19.99 19.14 2.31
C ALA A 73 -19.81 18.28 3.58
N LEU A 74 -19.64 17.00 3.42
CA LEU A 74 -19.35 16.11 4.54
C LEU A 74 -17.97 16.41 5.12
N PRO A 75 -17.81 16.42 6.48
CA PRO A 75 -16.49 16.60 7.07
C PRO A 75 -15.58 15.44 6.69
N GLY A 76 -14.33 15.76 6.39
CA GLY A 76 -13.30 14.75 6.13
C GLY A 76 -13.11 13.82 7.33
N ARG A 77 -12.96 12.53 7.07
CA ARG A 77 -12.72 11.48 8.09
C ARG A 77 -11.40 10.76 7.79
N PRO A 78 -10.26 11.44 7.90
CA PRO A 78 -8.99 10.78 7.67
C PRO A 78 -8.78 9.66 8.70
N PRO A 79 -8.09 8.58 8.34
CA PRO A 79 -7.74 7.56 9.29
C PRO A 79 -6.86 8.13 10.38
N VAL A 80 -7.15 7.77 11.64
CA VAL A 80 -6.39 8.21 12.81
C VAL A 80 -6.11 7.02 13.71
N MET A 81 -5.04 7.11 14.47
CA MET A 81 -4.73 6.10 15.49
C MET A 81 -5.80 6.13 16.59
N CYS A 82 -6.27 4.96 17.01
CA CYS A 82 -7.34 4.82 18.00
C CYS A 82 -7.04 5.59 19.31
N ALA A 83 -8.10 6.06 19.96
CA ALA A 83 -7.97 6.62 21.32
C ALA A 83 -7.48 5.50 22.28
N GLY A 84 -6.48 5.82 23.12
CA GLY A 84 -5.89 4.84 24.04
C GLY A 84 -5.01 3.77 23.38
N CYS A 85 -4.70 3.90 22.09
CA CYS A 85 -3.83 2.97 21.40
C CYS A 85 -2.44 2.90 22.06
N PRO A 86 -1.92 1.69 22.39
CA PRO A 86 -0.60 1.54 23.03
C PRO A 86 0.55 2.08 22.18
N HIS A 87 0.44 2.04 20.86
CA HIS A 87 1.45 2.58 19.94
C HIS A 87 1.70 4.09 20.12
N ARG A 88 0.73 4.84 20.63
CA ARG A 88 0.88 6.29 20.91
C ARG A 88 2.00 6.57 21.91
N GLY A 89 2.17 5.72 22.92
CA GLY A 89 3.25 5.84 23.91
C GLY A 89 4.62 5.69 23.28
N LEU A 90 4.78 4.74 22.37
CA LEU A 90 6.01 4.53 21.61
C LEU A 90 6.34 5.78 20.77
N PHE A 91 5.39 6.24 19.94
CA PHE A 91 5.60 7.41 19.08
C PHE A 91 5.87 8.68 19.87
N PHE A 92 5.19 8.88 20.99
CA PHE A 92 5.47 10.00 21.89
C PHE A 92 6.92 9.95 22.38
N THR A 93 7.40 8.79 22.79
CA THR A 93 8.78 8.61 23.27
C THR A 93 9.79 8.88 22.14
N LEU A 94 9.56 8.34 20.96
CA LEU A 94 10.44 8.57 19.80
C LEU A 94 10.50 10.05 19.40
N SER A 95 9.35 10.74 19.40
CA SER A 95 9.27 12.18 19.16
C SER A 95 10.05 12.98 20.20
N LYS A 96 9.90 12.66 21.48
CA LYS A 96 10.63 13.33 22.57
C LYS A 96 12.15 13.16 22.46
N ASN A 97 12.60 12.02 21.98
CA ASN A 97 14.01 11.75 21.76
C ASN A 97 14.51 12.21 20.39
N LYS A 98 13.66 12.84 19.58
CA LYS A 98 13.97 13.34 18.23
C LYS A 98 14.59 12.24 17.34
N CYS A 99 14.08 11.01 17.46
CA CYS A 99 14.52 9.92 16.62
C CYS A 99 14.06 10.12 15.17
N THR A 100 14.88 9.69 14.22
CA THR A 100 14.42 9.47 12.84
C THR A 100 13.75 8.09 12.79
N VAL A 101 12.50 8.05 12.36
CA VAL A 101 11.66 6.86 12.45
C VAL A 101 11.32 6.32 11.07
N LEU A 102 11.81 5.12 10.79
CA LEU A 102 11.44 4.35 9.61
C LEU A 102 10.21 3.51 9.94
N GLY A 103 9.08 3.91 9.41
CA GLY A 103 7.80 3.28 9.65
C GLY A 103 7.52 2.10 8.73
N ASP A 104 6.48 1.38 9.09
CA ASP A 104 6.00 0.25 8.31
C ASP A 104 4.50 0.40 8.02
N ILE A 105 3.99 -0.40 7.09
CA ILE A 105 2.59 -0.35 6.68
C ILE A 105 1.69 -0.96 7.76
N GLY A 106 0.58 -0.29 8.02
CA GLY A 106 -0.43 -0.65 9.02
C GLY A 106 -0.72 0.51 9.96
N CYS A 107 -1.09 0.23 11.21
CA CYS A 107 -1.33 1.28 12.20
C CYS A 107 -0.10 2.16 12.46
N TYR A 108 1.10 1.63 12.24
CA TYR A 108 2.33 2.41 12.38
C TYR A 108 2.46 3.52 11.34
N THR A 109 1.92 3.36 10.14
CA THR A 109 1.83 4.44 9.14
C THR A 109 1.09 5.67 9.69
N LEU A 110 0.11 5.46 10.57
CA LEU A 110 -0.64 6.55 11.19
C LEU A 110 0.21 7.42 12.14
N GLY A 111 1.40 6.98 12.49
CA GLY A 111 2.39 7.80 13.20
C GLY A 111 2.96 8.95 12.35
N ALA A 112 2.78 8.91 11.02
CA ALA A 112 3.21 9.98 10.11
C ALA A 112 2.24 11.17 10.10
N VAL A 113 0.96 10.94 10.46
CA VAL A 113 -0.06 11.99 10.43
C VAL A 113 -0.22 12.68 11.79
N ALA A 114 -0.80 13.88 11.75
CA ALA A 114 -1.11 14.63 12.97
C ALA A 114 -2.04 13.82 13.90
N PRO A 115 -1.90 13.98 15.23
CA PRO A 115 -1.02 14.90 15.96
C PRO A 115 0.40 14.34 16.22
N LEU A 116 0.70 13.10 15.83
CA LEU A 116 1.97 12.45 16.14
C LEU A 116 3.10 12.96 15.25
N SER A 117 2.93 12.88 13.94
CA SER A 117 3.86 13.36 12.91
C SER A 117 5.33 13.00 13.19
N VAL A 118 5.57 11.73 13.52
CA VAL A 118 6.87 11.25 14.00
C VAL A 118 7.53 10.25 13.06
N VAL A 119 6.78 9.64 12.16
CA VAL A 119 7.31 8.70 11.17
C VAL A 119 7.79 9.46 9.95
N ASP A 120 9.05 9.28 9.61
CA ASP A 120 9.73 10.00 8.51
C ASP A 120 9.56 9.31 7.16
N THR A 121 9.52 7.98 7.13
CA THR A 121 9.37 7.22 5.87
C THR A 121 8.48 5.99 6.06
N THR A 122 7.75 5.65 5.01
CA THR A 122 7.02 4.39 4.90
C THR A 122 7.05 3.95 3.43
N ILE A 123 7.49 2.72 3.15
CA ILE A 123 7.68 2.22 1.76
C ILE A 123 6.71 1.08 1.48
N CYS A 124 6.94 -0.09 2.07
CA CYS A 124 6.10 -1.26 1.92
C CYS A 124 6.17 -2.14 3.17
N MET A 125 5.32 -3.15 3.27
CA MET A 125 5.27 -4.04 4.43
C MET A 125 6.62 -4.74 4.65
N GLY A 126 7.19 -4.57 5.86
CA GLY A 126 8.48 -5.13 6.26
C GLY A 126 9.71 -4.29 5.87
N ALA A 127 9.51 -3.19 5.13
CA ALA A 127 10.63 -2.39 4.63
C ALA A 127 11.31 -1.50 5.68
N SER A 128 10.69 -1.23 6.82
CA SER A 128 11.29 -0.40 7.88
C SER A 128 12.64 -0.95 8.32
N ILE A 129 12.71 -2.26 8.60
CA ILE A 129 13.91 -2.96 9.05
C ILE A 129 14.99 -2.97 7.96
N SER A 130 14.62 -3.36 6.74
CA SER A 130 15.56 -3.43 5.62
C SER A 130 16.08 -2.05 5.21
N SER A 131 15.25 -1.01 5.31
CA SER A 131 15.65 0.38 5.06
C SER A 131 16.67 0.87 6.10
N LEU A 132 16.45 0.57 7.40
CA LEU A 132 17.41 0.88 8.46
C LEU A 132 18.76 0.20 8.21
N HIS A 133 18.71 -1.10 7.87
CA HIS A 133 19.92 -1.86 7.53
C HIS A 133 20.63 -1.30 6.30
N GLY A 134 19.89 -1.00 5.23
CA GLY A 134 20.44 -0.40 4.02
C GLY A 134 21.10 0.96 4.30
N MET A 135 20.48 1.78 5.14
CA MET A 135 21.05 3.08 5.53
C MET A 135 22.32 2.92 6.34
N GLU A 136 22.38 1.94 7.27
CA GLU A 136 23.62 1.61 7.99
C GLU A 136 24.75 1.20 7.04
N LYS A 137 24.45 0.37 6.04
CA LYS A 137 25.44 -0.04 5.03
C LYS A 137 25.92 1.11 4.16
N ALA A 138 25.02 2.01 3.80
CA ALA A 138 25.34 3.14 2.92
C ALA A 138 26.08 4.29 3.64
N LYS A 139 25.74 4.57 4.89
CA LYS A 139 26.20 5.77 5.63
C LYS A 139 26.98 5.45 6.91
N GLY A 140 26.96 4.21 7.35
CA GLY A 140 27.67 3.78 8.56
C GLY A 140 26.84 3.89 9.84
N LYS A 141 27.35 3.25 10.90
CA LYS A 141 26.68 3.12 12.21
C LYS A 141 26.41 4.43 12.91
N GLU A 142 27.35 5.37 12.83
CA GLU A 142 27.20 6.68 13.48
C GLU A 142 26.07 7.50 12.86
N TYR A 143 25.84 7.35 11.56
CA TYR A 143 24.77 8.05 10.87
C TYR A 143 23.38 7.61 11.36
N ILE A 144 23.18 6.32 11.61
CA ILE A 144 21.90 5.76 12.05
C ILE A 144 21.73 5.72 13.58
N LYS A 145 22.64 6.31 14.33
CA LYS A 145 22.66 6.23 15.80
C LYS A 145 21.36 6.63 16.48
N ASN A 146 20.63 7.57 15.88
CA ASN A 146 19.33 8.05 16.36
C ASN A 146 18.17 7.61 15.45
N TRP A 147 18.36 6.55 14.69
CA TRP A 147 17.37 6.00 13.79
C TRP A 147 16.75 4.73 14.37
N VAL A 148 15.44 4.60 14.19
CA VAL A 148 14.67 3.46 14.70
C VAL A 148 13.74 2.96 13.61
N ALA A 149 13.76 1.66 13.36
CA ALA A 149 12.73 1.01 12.56
C ALA A 149 11.57 0.59 13.48
N VAL A 150 10.36 0.97 13.14
CA VAL A 150 9.15 0.53 13.85
C VAL A 150 8.31 -0.36 12.94
N ILE A 151 7.79 -1.45 13.48
CA ILE A 151 7.03 -2.42 12.71
C ILE A 151 5.95 -3.05 13.58
N GLY A 152 4.74 -3.21 13.04
CA GLY A 152 3.65 -3.90 13.73
C GLY A 152 3.87 -5.41 13.80
N ASP A 153 3.28 -6.06 14.78
CA ASP A 153 3.40 -7.49 15.08
C ASP A 153 3.00 -8.38 13.88
N SER A 154 1.88 -8.10 13.26
CA SER A 154 1.41 -8.85 12.09
C SER A 154 2.37 -8.68 10.91
N THR A 155 2.75 -7.47 10.59
CA THR A 155 3.70 -7.18 9.50
C THR A 155 5.07 -7.80 9.79
N PHE A 156 5.51 -7.79 11.05
CA PHE A 156 6.76 -8.42 11.45
C PHE A 156 6.76 -9.92 11.13
N LEU A 157 5.71 -10.64 11.54
CA LEU A 157 5.57 -12.08 11.27
C LEU A 157 5.39 -12.39 9.78
N HIS A 158 4.71 -11.50 9.05
CA HIS A 158 4.42 -11.67 7.62
C HIS A 158 5.66 -11.43 6.74
N THR A 159 6.41 -10.34 6.99
CA THR A 159 7.49 -9.89 6.09
C THR A 159 8.72 -9.31 6.79
N GLY A 160 8.66 -9.03 8.09
CA GLY A 160 9.76 -8.39 8.84
C GLY A 160 10.84 -9.34 9.32
N VAL A 161 10.51 -10.61 9.58
CA VAL A 161 11.43 -11.60 10.14
C VAL A 161 12.66 -11.81 9.25
N ASN A 162 12.47 -11.93 7.95
CA ASN A 162 13.58 -12.10 6.99
C ASN A 162 14.51 -10.90 6.97
N SER A 163 13.99 -9.68 7.10
CA SER A 163 14.80 -8.46 7.18
C SER A 163 15.62 -8.42 8.49
N LEU A 164 15.00 -8.82 9.61
CA LEU A 164 15.71 -8.92 10.89
C LEU A 164 16.81 -10.00 10.84
N MET A 165 16.53 -11.16 10.27
CA MET A 165 17.52 -12.22 10.07
C MET A 165 18.70 -11.72 9.23
N ASN A 166 18.42 -10.96 8.16
CA ASN A 166 19.46 -10.36 7.33
C ASN A 166 20.31 -9.34 8.11
N MET A 167 19.68 -8.49 8.95
CA MET A 167 20.42 -7.59 9.84
C MET A 167 21.36 -8.34 10.78
N MET A 168 20.85 -9.40 11.42
CA MET A 168 21.64 -10.24 12.35
C MET A 168 22.80 -10.92 11.63
N TYR A 169 22.54 -11.52 10.48
CA TYR A 169 23.58 -12.18 9.66
C TYR A 169 24.69 -11.21 9.28
N ASN A 170 24.34 -9.98 8.93
CA ASN A 170 25.27 -8.92 8.53
C ASN A 170 25.82 -8.09 9.70
N ARG A 171 25.56 -8.49 10.95
CA ARG A 171 26.01 -7.82 12.18
C ARG A 171 25.68 -6.32 12.20
N ALA A 172 24.46 -5.99 11.77
CA ALA A 172 23.94 -4.63 11.83
C ALA A 172 23.62 -4.22 13.27
N THR A 173 23.59 -2.91 13.52
CA THR A 173 23.46 -2.33 14.87
C THR A 173 22.20 -1.48 15.04
N GLY A 174 21.35 -1.38 13.99
CA GLY A 174 20.12 -0.61 14.02
C GLY A 174 19.12 -1.11 15.07
N THR A 175 18.36 -0.19 15.64
CA THR A 175 17.31 -0.49 16.62
C THR A 175 15.96 -0.76 15.92
N VAL A 176 15.32 -1.87 16.28
CA VAL A 176 13.98 -2.26 15.79
C VAL A 176 13.02 -2.34 16.98
N MET A 177 11.83 -1.75 16.85
CA MET A 177 10.78 -1.72 17.86
C MET A 177 9.42 -2.17 17.30
#